data_27bc6b29728089c2f4c64bb126efe6d6
#
_entry.id   27bc6b29728089c2f4c64bb126efe6d6
#
_cell.length_a   1.000
_cell.length_b   1.000
_cell.length_c   1.000
_cell.angle_alpha   90.00
_cell.angle_beta   90.00
_cell.angle_gamma   90.00
#
_symmetry.space_group_name_H-M   'P 1'
#
loop_
_entity.id
_entity.type
_entity.pdbx_description
1 polymer ?
#
loop_
_entity_poly.entity_id
_entity_poly.type
_entity_poly.pdbx_seq_one_letter_code
_entity_poly.pdbx_strand_id
1 'polypeptide(L)'
;IYIQIIEIVDNEGPEIVCPADFSHTTNGHHCTADIWMPAAVVFDNCSDLVTVTVAYPGGFGNSNGGFYATLPVGANIITYTAYDECYNSSQCTMTITIQDLTPPVPVCDDHTIVSLTLGGQSGLTKVDASVFDDGSYDACGPVTFRARRMDSCIDFDWTTEGAGIDEIHNGVVDSRDRGTVHRPKVPFACCDAGAGPIMVELEVEDASGNLNYCMVEVNVQDKIKPIITCPSDITISCDYP
;
A
#
# COMPACT_ATOMS: atom_id res chain seq x y z
N ILE A 1 5.48 -58.73 57.88
CA ILE A 1 4.97 -57.44 57.48
C ILE A 1 5.12 -57.38 55.97
N TYR A 2 4.00 -57.29 55.25
CA TYR A 2 4.01 -56.99 53.79
C TYR A 2 3.90 -55.49 53.61
N ILE A 3 4.85 -54.91 52.87
CA ILE A 3 4.79 -53.51 52.47
C ILE A 3 4.32 -53.48 51.00
N GLN A 4 3.17 -52.90 50.75
CA GLN A 4 2.69 -52.61 49.40
C GLN A 4 3.07 -51.21 49.05
N ILE A 5 3.83 -51.00 47.98
CA ILE A 5 4.14 -49.70 47.42
C ILE A 5 3.04 -49.34 46.39
N ILE A 6 2.37 -48.26 46.56
CA ILE A 6 1.42 -47.70 45.60
C ILE A 6 2.11 -46.46 44.96
N GLU A 7 2.32 -46.52 43.68
CA GLU A 7 2.80 -45.39 42.88
C GLU A 7 1.58 -44.74 42.17
N ILE A 8 1.40 -43.47 42.36
CA ILE A 8 0.39 -42.68 41.67
C ILE A 8 1.12 -41.99 40.53
N VAL A 9 0.67 -42.21 39.29
CA VAL A 9 1.27 -41.64 38.09
C VAL A 9 0.19 -40.82 37.40
N ASP A 10 0.52 -39.58 37.11
CA ASP A 10 -0.26 -38.69 36.24
C ASP A 10 0.35 -38.72 34.85
N ASN A 11 -0.44 -39.01 33.82
CA ASN A 11 -0.04 -39.08 32.41
C ASN A 11 -0.94 -38.20 31.53
N GLU A 12 -1.80 -37.38 32.12
CA GLU A 12 -2.69 -36.47 31.41
C GLU A 12 -2.14 -35.04 31.51
N GLY A 13 -2.09 -34.31 30.39
CA GLY A 13 -1.68 -32.90 30.40
C GLY A 13 -2.83 -31.97 30.74
N PRO A 14 -2.54 -30.78 31.22
CA PRO A 14 -3.56 -29.78 31.58
C PRO A 14 -4.54 -29.49 30.44
N GLU A 15 -5.80 -29.29 30.76
CA GLU A 15 -6.76 -28.70 29.82
C GLU A 15 -6.43 -27.22 29.65
N ILE A 16 -6.32 -26.76 28.39
CA ILE A 16 -6.01 -25.39 28.06
C ILE A 16 -6.99 -24.83 27.02
N VAL A 17 -7.57 -23.64 27.31
CA VAL A 17 -8.44 -22.90 26.40
C VAL A 17 -7.79 -21.56 26.09
N CYS A 18 -7.43 -21.37 24.83
CA CYS A 18 -6.85 -20.12 24.36
C CYS A 18 -7.85 -18.96 24.40
N PRO A 19 -7.37 -17.73 24.54
CA PRO A 19 -8.16 -16.55 24.26
C PRO A 19 -8.66 -16.55 22.82
N ALA A 20 -9.76 -15.81 22.57
CA ALA A 20 -10.30 -15.66 21.22
C ALA A 20 -9.34 -14.83 20.33
N ASP A 21 -9.35 -15.13 19.03
CA ASP A 21 -8.65 -14.33 18.02
C ASP A 21 -9.17 -12.89 18.01
N PHE A 22 -8.27 -11.92 17.77
CA PHE A 22 -8.64 -10.53 17.60
C PHE A 22 -7.71 -9.78 16.64
N SER A 23 -8.12 -8.57 16.25
CA SER A 23 -7.32 -7.68 15.43
C SER A 23 -6.95 -6.41 16.21
N HIS A 24 -5.79 -5.85 15.90
CA HIS A 24 -5.30 -4.59 16.45
C HIS A 24 -4.60 -3.79 15.34
N THR A 25 -4.42 -2.49 15.52
CA THR A 25 -3.72 -1.63 14.57
C THR A 25 -2.28 -1.41 14.98
N THR A 26 -1.44 -1.02 14.02
CA THR A 26 -0.05 -0.62 14.26
C THR A 26 0.06 0.56 15.22
N ASN A 27 1.21 0.71 15.87
CA ASN A 27 1.56 1.85 16.72
C ASN A 27 2.04 3.03 15.86
N GLY A 28 1.13 3.82 15.30
CA GLY A 28 1.46 5.04 14.55
C GLY A 28 2.52 4.83 13.46
N HIS A 29 3.69 5.47 13.59
CA HIS A 29 4.76 5.42 12.57
C HIS A 29 5.66 4.17 12.64
N HIS A 30 5.21 3.10 13.29
CA HIS A 30 5.93 1.83 13.37
C HIS A 30 5.11 0.71 12.74
N CYS A 31 5.77 -0.19 12.04
CA CYS A 31 5.13 -1.35 11.42
C CYS A 31 4.92 -2.52 12.40
N THR A 32 4.67 -2.20 13.65
CA THR A 32 4.45 -3.15 14.75
C THR A 32 3.38 -2.63 15.69
N ALA A 33 2.85 -3.51 16.54
CA ALA A 33 1.98 -3.15 17.63
C ALA A 33 2.45 -3.79 18.94
N ASP A 34 2.38 -3.06 20.05
CA ASP A 34 2.64 -3.59 21.38
C ASP A 34 1.34 -4.11 21.97
N ILE A 35 1.24 -5.41 22.08
CA ILE A 35 0.03 -6.11 22.52
C ILE A 35 0.21 -6.61 23.95
N TRP A 36 -0.73 -6.24 24.83
CA TRP A 36 -0.86 -6.88 26.12
C TRP A 36 -1.40 -8.29 25.93
N MET A 37 -0.56 -9.31 26.19
CA MET A 37 -0.92 -10.71 25.99
C MET A 37 -2.01 -11.13 26.98
N PRO A 38 -3.17 -11.63 26.49
CA PRO A 38 -4.21 -12.16 27.33
C PRO A 38 -3.81 -13.50 27.92
N ALA A 39 -4.40 -13.88 29.06
CA ALA A 39 -4.17 -15.17 29.70
C ALA A 39 -5.08 -16.24 29.09
N ALA A 40 -4.54 -17.46 28.90
CA ALA A 40 -5.32 -18.66 28.64
C ALA A 40 -6.01 -19.15 29.92
N VAL A 41 -7.13 -19.86 29.77
CA VAL A 41 -7.75 -20.59 30.87
C VAL A 41 -7.14 -21.97 30.93
N VAL A 42 -6.61 -22.33 32.11
CA VAL A 42 -5.96 -23.66 32.31
C VAL A 42 -6.56 -24.33 33.52
N PHE A 43 -6.69 -25.66 33.44
CA PHE A 43 -7.16 -26.50 34.51
C PHE A 43 -6.47 -27.88 34.44
N ASP A 44 -6.15 -28.44 35.59
CA ASP A 44 -5.65 -29.80 35.71
C ASP A 44 -6.40 -30.54 36.81
N ASN A 45 -6.58 -31.85 36.65
CA ASN A 45 -7.35 -32.71 37.60
C ASN A 45 -6.49 -33.26 38.73
N CYS A 46 -5.16 -33.26 38.57
CA CYS A 46 -4.20 -33.81 39.52
C CYS A 46 -3.20 -32.80 40.06
N SER A 47 -2.92 -31.77 39.31
CA SER A 47 -1.93 -30.73 39.65
C SER A 47 -2.57 -29.43 40.06
N ASP A 48 -2.25 -28.93 41.26
CA ASP A 48 -2.70 -27.64 41.75
C ASP A 48 -1.95 -26.47 41.05
N LEU A 49 -0.74 -26.75 40.54
CA LEU A 49 0.11 -25.75 39.88
C LEU A 49 0.30 -26.11 38.40
N VAL A 50 -0.24 -25.27 37.52
CA VAL A 50 -0.01 -25.33 36.09
C VAL A 50 0.84 -24.12 35.66
N THR A 51 1.97 -24.41 35.01
CA THR A 51 2.83 -23.39 34.40
C THR A 51 2.48 -23.21 32.94
N VAL A 52 2.40 -21.94 32.48
CA VAL A 52 2.10 -21.59 31.08
C VAL A 52 3.22 -20.79 30.48
N THR A 53 3.60 -21.14 29.26
CA THR A 53 4.54 -20.38 28.44
C THR A 53 3.83 -19.92 27.16
N VAL A 54 4.26 -18.79 26.62
CA VAL A 54 3.66 -18.19 25.43
C VAL A 54 4.73 -17.90 24.39
N ALA A 55 4.65 -18.57 23.24
CA ALA A 55 5.52 -18.32 22.09
C ALA A 55 4.79 -17.44 21.07
N TYR A 56 5.48 -16.43 20.53
CA TYR A 56 4.95 -15.49 19.53
C TYR A 56 6.05 -15.09 18.55
N PRO A 57 5.71 -14.53 17.38
CA PRO A 57 6.71 -14.06 16.43
C PRO A 57 7.69 -13.06 17.05
N GLY A 58 8.97 -13.43 17.05
CA GLY A 58 10.04 -12.60 17.62
C GLY A 58 10.26 -12.73 19.13
N GLY A 59 9.51 -13.60 19.86
CA GLY A 59 9.68 -13.68 21.30
C GLY A 59 9.01 -14.84 22.00
N PHE A 60 9.20 -14.82 23.32
CA PHE A 60 8.70 -15.87 24.21
C PHE A 60 8.42 -15.27 25.60
N GLY A 61 7.32 -15.66 26.22
CA GLY A 61 6.92 -15.29 27.57
C GLY A 61 6.87 -16.48 28.52
N ASN A 62 7.35 -16.33 29.74
CA ASN A 62 7.36 -17.38 30.80
C ASN A 62 6.18 -17.25 31.77
N SER A 63 5.09 -16.64 31.34
CA SER A 63 3.89 -16.45 32.16
C SER A 63 2.65 -16.61 31.30
N ASN A 64 1.53 -16.94 31.96
CA ASN A 64 0.22 -17.03 31.31
C ASN A 64 -0.32 -15.65 30.96
N GLY A 65 0.21 -15.04 29.89
CA GLY A 65 -0.10 -13.66 29.53
C GLY A 65 0.43 -12.62 30.54
N GLY A 66 -0.15 -11.41 30.55
CA GLY A 66 0.20 -10.36 31.49
C GLY A 66 1.53 -9.66 31.20
N PHE A 67 1.99 -9.66 29.95
CA PHE A 67 3.19 -8.96 29.47
C PHE A 67 2.91 -8.34 28.09
N TYR A 68 3.75 -7.39 27.69
CA TYR A 68 3.68 -6.83 26.34
C TYR A 68 4.54 -7.64 25.36
N ALA A 69 3.98 -7.88 24.17
CA ALA A 69 4.70 -8.43 23.03
C ALA A 69 4.57 -7.49 21.84
N THR A 70 5.68 -7.20 21.18
CA THR A 70 5.71 -6.40 19.95
C THR A 70 5.49 -7.34 18.76
N LEU A 71 4.37 -7.17 18.04
CA LEU A 71 3.98 -8.02 16.91
C LEU A 71 4.06 -7.25 15.59
N PRO A 72 4.56 -7.85 14.51
CA PRO A 72 4.60 -7.27 13.18
C PRO A 72 3.20 -7.24 12.53
N VAL A 73 3.06 -6.40 11.50
CA VAL A 73 1.87 -6.39 10.62
C VAL A 73 1.61 -7.78 10.04
N GLY A 74 0.33 -8.15 9.95
CA GLY A 74 -0.15 -9.43 9.45
C GLY A 74 -0.71 -10.34 10.53
N ALA A 75 -0.94 -11.60 10.18
CA ALA A 75 -1.45 -12.62 11.09
C ALA A 75 -0.31 -13.22 11.93
N ASN A 76 -0.41 -13.08 13.23
CA ASN A 76 0.56 -13.58 14.21
C ASN A 76 -0.06 -14.75 14.97
N ILE A 77 0.53 -15.94 14.85
CA ILE A 77 0.12 -17.11 15.59
C ILE A 77 0.82 -17.11 16.95
N ILE A 78 0.02 -17.14 18.01
CA ILE A 78 0.47 -17.18 19.40
C ILE A 78 0.19 -18.59 19.92
N THR A 79 1.21 -19.25 20.44
CA THR A 79 1.09 -20.61 20.98
C THR A 79 1.26 -20.58 22.51
N TYR A 80 0.25 -21.02 23.20
CA TYR A 80 0.29 -21.26 24.65
C TYR A 80 0.59 -22.72 24.91
N THR A 81 1.55 -22.99 25.81
CA THR A 81 1.87 -24.34 26.27
C THR A 81 1.73 -24.40 27.79
N ALA A 82 0.84 -25.24 28.27
CA ALA A 82 0.63 -25.50 29.68
C ALA A 82 1.36 -26.76 30.08
N TYR A 83 1.99 -26.76 31.27
CA TYR A 83 2.68 -27.90 31.87
C TYR A 83 2.16 -28.10 33.30
N ASP A 84 1.91 -29.35 33.67
CA ASP A 84 1.62 -29.74 35.03
C ASP A 84 2.90 -29.99 35.85
N GLU A 85 2.77 -30.44 37.13
CA GLU A 85 3.89 -30.77 38.01
C GLU A 85 4.56 -32.13 37.62
N CYS A 86 3.89 -32.96 36.83
CA CYS A 86 4.40 -34.23 36.28
C CYS A 86 5.06 -34.08 34.91
N TYR A 87 5.15 -32.83 34.37
CA TYR A 87 5.69 -32.49 33.04
C TYR A 87 4.85 -32.98 31.86
N ASN A 88 3.59 -33.36 32.06
CA ASN A 88 2.69 -33.50 30.93
C ASN A 88 2.34 -32.13 30.39
N SER A 89 2.03 -32.05 29.09
CA SER A 89 1.78 -30.74 28.47
C SER A 89 0.66 -30.75 27.44
N SER A 90 -0.02 -29.63 27.33
CA SER A 90 -1.01 -29.35 26.31
C SER A 90 -0.78 -27.99 25.68
N GLN A 91 -1.25 -27.85 24.45
CA GLN A 91 -1.08 -26.60 23.70
C GLN A 91 -2.39 -26.12 23.08
N CYS A 92 -2.52 -24.82 22.97
CA CYS A 92 -3.51 -24.19 22.13
C CYS A 92 -2.93 -22.98 21.40
N THR A 93 -3.58 -22.54 20.34
CA THR A 93 -3.14 -21.39 19.54
C THR A 93 -4.25 -20.37 19.39
N MET A 94 -3.88 -19.09 19.33
CA MET A 94 -4.74 -18.00 18.90
C MET A 94 -4.04 -17.17 17.84
N THR A 95 -4.80 -16.41 17.07
CA THR A 95 -4.26 -15.51 16.04
C THR A 95 -4.55 -14.06 16.42
N ILE A 96 -3.49 -13.24 16.41
CA ILE A 96 -3.60 -11.79 16.54
C ILE A 96 -3.24 -11.17 15.19
N THR A 97 -4.20 -10.48 14.55
CA THR A 97 -3.97 -9.82 13.26
C THR A 97 -3.66 -8.36 13.47
N ILE A 98 -2.43 -7.94 13.15
CA ILE A 98 -2.03 -6.54 13.18
C ILE A 98 -2.28 -5.92 11.80
N GLN A 99 -3.08 -4.85 11.78
CA GLN A 99 -3.46 -4.13 10.56
C GLN A 99 -2.74 -2.78 10.52
N ASP A 100 -2.19 -2.46 9.37
CA ASP A 100 -1.73 -1.11 9.10
C ASP A 100 -2.90 -0.29 8.52
N LEU A 101 -3.32 0.72 9.23
CA LEU A 101 -4.34 1.69 8.85
C LEU A 101 -3.79 3.12 8.82
N THR A 102 -2.47 3.26 8.86
CA THR A 102 -1.79 4.56 8.83
C THR A 102 -1.51 4.94 7.38
N PRO A 103 -2.07 6.02 6.85
CA PRO A 103 -1.75 6.45 5.50
C PRO A 103 -0.28 6.82 5.33
N PRO A 104 0.30 6.67 4.13
CA PRO A 104 1.67 7.08 3.83
C PRO A 104 1.85 8.59 3.99
N VAL A 105 3.08 9.02 4.17
CA VAL A 105 3.48 10.43 4.21
C VAL A 105 3.83 10.87 2.79
N PRO A 106 2.99 11.68 2.11
CA PRO A 106 3.31 12.18 0.79
C PRO A 106 4.30 13.33 0.88
N VAL A 107 5.32 13.30 0.03
CA VAL A 107 6.30 14.36 -0.17
C VAL A 107 6.39 14.62 -1.67
N CYS A 108 5.82 15.73 -2.11
CA CYS A 108 5.78 16.12 -3.52
C CYS A 108 6.89 17.10 -3.88
N ASP A 109 7.30 17.08 -5.14
CA ASP A 109 8.04 18.19 -5.73
C ASP A 109 7.23 19.51 -5.62
N ASP A 110 7.88 20.59 -5.23
CA ASP A 110 7.24 21.91 -5.23
C ASP A 110 6.93 22.37 -6.66
N HIS A 111 7.81 22.03 -7.61
CA HIS A 111 7.74 22.51 -8.98
C HIS A 111 8.45 21.57 -9.98
N THR A 112 7.70 21.08 -10.95
CA THR A 112 8.21 20.21 -12.02
C THR A 112 8.14 20.88 -13.38
N ILE A 113 9.19 20.73 -14.21
CA ILE A 113 9.21 21.20 -15.59
C ILE A 113 9.08 20.03 -16.55
N VAL A 114 8.03 20.03 -17.35
CA VAL A 114 7.81 19.04 -18.41
C VAL A 114 8.13 19.64 -19.76
N SER A 115 9.07 19.03 -20.50
CA SER A 115 9.37 19.40 -21.88
C SER A 115 8.65 18.49 -22.85
N LEU A 116 7.89 19.05 -23.78
CA LEU A 116 7.24 18.27 -24.83
C LEU A 116 8.27 17.69 -25.80
N THR A 117 8.03 16.45 -26.26
CA THR A 117 8.90 15.73 -27.19
C THR A 117 8.12 15.25 -28.40
N LEU A 118 8.83 15.06 -29.54
CA LEU A 118 8.24 14.58 -30.81
C LEU A 118 7.85 13.09 -30.80
N GLY A 119 7.86 12.41 -29.64
CA GLY A 119 7.69 10.96 -29.52
C GLY A 119 6.28 10.41 -29.77
N GLY A 120 5.29 11.25 -30.10
CA GLY A 120 3.91 10.84 -30.42
C GLY A 120 3.34 11.67 -31.58
N GLN A 121 2.37 11.16 -32.32
CA GLN A 121 1.77 11.80 -33.52
C GLN A 121 1.04 13.12 -33.22
N SER A 122 0.99 13.61 -31.98
CA SER A 122 0.17 14.76 -31.57
C SER A 122 0.85 15.73 -30.60
N GLY A 123 2.19 15.69 -30.42
CA GLY A 123 2.86 16.58 -29.46
C GLY A 123 2.49 16.27 -28.00
N LEU A 124 2.15 15.01 -27.72
CA LEU A 124 1.77 14.53 -26.40
C LEU A 124 2.97 13.93 -25.68
N THR A 125 3.23 14.37 -24.46
CA THR A 125 4.22 13.78 -23.55
C THR A 125 3.51 13.17 -22.37
N LYS A 126 3.76 11.88 -22.06
CA LYS A 126 3.24 11.18 -20.88
C LYS A 126 4.34 11.09 -19.83
N VAL A 127 4.08 11.62 -18.64
CA VAL A 127 5.00 11.65 -17.49
C VAL A 127 4.55 10.64 -16.45
N ASP A 128 5.45 9.80 -15.98
CA ASP A 128 5.15 8.85 -14.89
C ASP A 128 4.82 9.61 -13.59
N ALA A 129 3.85 9.12 -12.84
CA ALA A 129 3.42 9.75 -11.59
C ALA A 129 4.56 9.87 -10.57
N SER A 130 5.48 8.90 -10.57
CA SER A 130 6.67 8.91 -9.70
C SER A 130 7.64 10.07 -9.97
N VAL A 131 7.51 10.80 -11.09
CA VAL A 131 8.33 12.00 -11.37
C VAL A 131 7.90 13.18 -10.49
N PHE A 132 6.71 13.14 -9.94
CA PHE A 132 6.16 14.19 -9.07
C PHE A 132 6.45 13.95 -7.59
N ASP A 133 7.08 12.84 -7.25
CA ASP A 133 7.45 12.43 -5.91
C ASP A 133 8.86 12.94 -5.53
N ASP A 134 9.00 13.49 -4.34
CA ASP A 134 10.29 13.91 -3.73
C ASP A 134 10.59 13.13 -2.43
N GLY A 135 10.24 11.85 -2.41
CA GLY A 135 10.57 10.94 -1.33
C GLY A 135 9.43 10.62 -0.37
N SER A 136 8.21 10.46 -0.89
CA SER A 136 7.09 9.92 -0.13
C SER A 136 7.44 8.55 0.44
N TYR A 137 6.95 8.26 1.65
CA TYR A 137 7.28 7.03 2.36
C TYR A 137 6.14 6.54 3.24
N ASP A 138 6.21 5.26 3.56
CA ASP A 138 5.44 4.61 4.60
C ASP A 138 6.34 3.76 5.51
N ALA A 139 5.93 3.57 6.77
CA ALA A 139 6.70 2.78 7.75
C ALA A 139 6.59 1.28 7.49
N CYS A 140 5.50 0.82 6.86
CA CYS A 140 5.15 -0.59 6.71
C CYS A 140 5.48 -1.18 5.34
N GLY A 141 6.02 -0.38 4.41
CA GLY A 141 6.40 -0.92 3.12
C GLY A 141 6.61 0.12 2.03
N PRO A 142 6.82 -0.35 0.80
CA PRO A 142 6.96 0.54 -0.34
C PRO A 142 5.63 1.22 -0.66
N VAL A 143 5.73 2.42 -1.22
CA VAL A 143 4.59 3.18 -1.74
C VAL A 143 4.50 3.09 -3.26
N THR A 144 3.31 3.26 -3.80
CA THR A 144 3.04 3.35 -5.23
C THR A 144 2.38 4.67 -5.58
N PHE A 145 2.52 5.10 -6.84
CA PHE A 145 2.15 6.43 -7.27
C PHE A 145 1.14 6.40 -8.41
N ARG A 146 0.12 7.24 -8.29
CA ARG A 146 -0.76 7.62 -9.37
C ARG A 146 -0.96 9.13 -9.33
N ALA A 147 -1.26 9.75 -10.45
CA ALA A 147 -1.48 11.19 -10.47
C ALA A 147 -2.63 11.57 -11.41
N ARG A 148 -3.24 12.72 -11.13
CA ARG A 148 -4.24 13.32 -12.00
C ARG A 148 -4.00 14.81 -12.17
N ARG A 149 -4.43 15.35 -13.28
CA ARG A 149 -4.45 16.81 -13.51
C ARG A 149 -5.71 17.39 -12.89
N MET A 150 -5.59 18.58 -12.30
CA MET A 150 -6.72 19.32 -11.76
C MET A 150 -7.44 20.17 -12.82
N ASP A 151 -6.75 20.45 -13.91
CA ASP A 151 -7.28 21.20 -15.05
C ASP A 151 -6.80 20.62 -16.39
N SER A 152 -7.45 20.97 -17.46
CA SER A 152 -7.09 20.50 -18.79
C SER A 152 -7.36 21.59 -19.81
N CYS A 153 -6.37 21.91 -20.64
CA CYS A 153 -6.52 22.85 -21.77
C CYS A 153 -7.21 22.22 -22.97
N ILE A 154 -7.51 20.91 -22.96
CA ILE A 154 -7.87 20.18 -24.18
C ILE A 154 -9.13 19.34 -24.04
N ASP A 155 -9.84 19.32 -25.16
CA ASP A 155 -10.55 18.19 -25.69
C ASP A 155 -9.58 17.09 -26.21
N PHE A 156 -8.85 16.45 -25.30
CA PHE A 156 -8.02 15.33 -25.69
C PHE A 156 -8.89 14.07 -25.77
N ASP A 157 -9.04 13.54 -26.99
CA ASP A 157 -9.77 12.30 -27.19
C ASP A 157 -8.91 11.11 -26.76
N TRP A 158 -9.12 10.64 -25.54
CA TRP A 158 -8.47 9.45 -25.01
C TRP A 158 -8.85 8.15 -25.74
N THR A 159 -9.90 8.20 -26.58
CA THR A 159 -10.41 7.03 -27.29
C THR A 159 -9.48 6.56 -28.41
N THR A 160 -8.66 7.45 -28.96
CA THR A 160 -7.73 7.12 -30.06
C THR A 160 -6.44 6.44 -29.60
N GLU A 161 -6.08 6.52 -28.32
CA GLU A 161 -4.86 5.91 -27.75
C GLU A 161 -5.11 4.60 -26.99
N GLY A 162 -6.22 3.91 -27.28
CA GLY A 162 -6.46 2.52 -26.87
C GLY A 162 -6.79 2.34 -25.40
N ALA A 163 -7.99 2.55 -25.05
CA ALA A 163 -8.78 2.34 -23.85
C ALA A 163 -9.31 3.64 -23.28
N GLY A 164 -10.34 4.20 -23.89
CA GLY A 164 -11.25 5.11 -23.22
C GLY A 164 -11.84 4.40 -22.01
N ILE A 165 -11.53 4.87 -20.81
CA ILE A 165 -12.13 4.39 -19.58
C ILE A 165 -13.28 5.33 -19.28
N ASP A 166 -14.49 4.79 -19.19
CA ASP A 166 -15.67 5.49 -18.65
C ASP A 166 -15.44 5.70 -17.14
N GLU A 167 -14.82 6.81 -16.79
CA GLU A 167 -14.39 7.11 -15.40
C GLU A 167 -15.55 7.45 -14.49
N ILE A 168 -16.62 8.04 -15.02
CA ILE A 168 -17.83 8.34 -14.25
C ILE A 168 -18.89 7.26 -14.35
N HIS A 169 -18.58 6.13 -15.01
CA HIS A 169 -19.44 4.93 -15.11
C HIS A 169 -20.83 5.24 -15.68
N ASN A 170 -20.93 6.14 -16.64
CA ASN A 170 -22.19 6.49 -17.31
C ASN A 170 -22.41 5.72 -18.62
N GLY A 171 -21.48 4.83 -18.99
CA GLY A 171 -21.49 4.03 -20.22
C GLY A 171 -21.00 4.76 -21.46
N VAL A 172 -20.46 5.98 -21.31
CA VAL A 172 -19.94 6.80 -22.42
C VAL A 172 -18.62 7.43 -22.00
N VAL A 173 -17.57 7.23 -22.78
CA VAL A 173 -16.29 7.94 -22.61
C VAL A 173 -16.41 9.33 -23.20
N ASP A 174 -16.45 10.36 -22.36
CA ASP A 174 -16.60 11.77 -22.79
C ASP A 174 -15.68 12.73 -22.02
N SER A 175 -15.86 14.03 -22.24
CA SER A 175 -15.02 15.06 -21.61
C SER A 175 -15.14 15.15 -20.08
N ARG A 176 -16.17 14.54 -19.49
CA ARG A 176 -16.38 14.51 -18.03
C ARG A 176 -15.53 13.45 -17.33
N ASP A 177 -15.02 12.46 -18.09
CA ASP A 177 -14.12 11.42 -17.59
C ASP A 177 -12.67 11.91 -17.38
N ARG A 178 -12.44 13.19 -17.60
CA ARG A 178 -11.11 13.80 -17.53
C ARG A 178 -10.79 14.27 -16.13
N GLY A 179 -9.62 13.89 -15.64
CA GLY A 179 -9.07 14.38 -14.39
C GLY A 179 -9.77 13.88 -13.11
N THR A 180 -10.67 12.91 -13.21
CA THR A 180 -11.33 12.32 -12.03
C THR A 180 -10.59 11.11 -11.49
N VAL A 181 -9.81 10.41 -12.32
CA VAL A 181 -9.09 9.19 -11.95
C VAL A 181 -7.59 9.40 -11.95
N HIS A 182 -6.95 8.99 -10.86
CA HIS A 182 -5.50 8.92 -10.76
C HIS A 182 -4.94 7.80 -11.63
N ARG A 183 -3.86 8.09 -12.35
CA ARG A 183 -3.22 7.19 -13.34
C ARG A 183 -1.72 7.08 -13.09
N PRO A 184 -1.09 5.98 -13.50
CA PRO A 184 0.37 5.85 -13.40
C PRO A 184 1.14 6.84 -14.29
N LYS A 185 0.47 7.42 -15.31
CA LYS A 185 1.06 8.41 -16.23
C LYS A 185 0.10 9.56 -16.50
N VAL A 186 0.63 10.78 -16.44
CA VAL A 186 -0.10 12.04 -16.72
C VAL A 186 0.32 12.58 -18.08
N PRO A 187 -0.62 12.89 -18.98
CA PRO A 187 -0.32 13.46 -20.27
C PRO A 187 -0.25 14.99 -20.25
N PHE A 188 0.66 15.54 -21.05
CA PHE A 188 0.82 16.95 -21.33
C PHE A 188 0.92 17.21 -22.84
N ALA A 189 0.37 18.31 -23.32
CA ALA A 189 0.28 18.62 -24.74
C ALA A 189 0.67 20.07 -25.07
N CYS A 190 0.72 20.40 -26.37
CA CYS A 190 1.16 21.72 -26.84
C CYS A 190 0.31 22.88 -26.29
N CYS A 191 -0.97 22.67 -26.04
CA CYS A 191 -1.84 23.72 -25.47
C CYS A 191 -1.53 24.01 -24.00
N ASP A 192 -0.85 23.12 -23.29
CA ASP A 192 -0.39 23.35 -21.92
C ASP A 192 0.82 24.29 -21.89
N ALA A 193 1.56 24.37 -23.00
CA ALA A 193 2.72 25.23 -23.09
C ALA A 193 2.31 26.71 -23.10
N GLY A 194 2.76 27.44 -22.08
CA GLY A 194 2.46 28.87 -21.94
C GLY A 194 1.09 29.19 -21.32
N ALA A 195 0.30 28.20 -20.95
CA ALA A 195 -0.98 28.39 -20.25
C ALA A 195 -0.81 28.80 -18.76
N GLY A 196 0.40 28.72 -18.24
CA GLY A 196 0.72 28.86 -16.83
C GLY A 196 0.94 27.53 -16.15
N PRO A 197 1.17 27.53 -14.83
CA PRO A 197 1.36 26.29 -14.09
C PRO A 197 0.07 25.46 -14.03
N ILE A 198 0.21 24.16 -14.23
CA ILE A 198 -0.86 23.17 -14.12
C ILE A 198 -0.70 22.48 -12.77
N MET A 199 -1.79 22.38 -12.00
CA MET A 199 -1.78 21.61 -10.76
C MET A 199 -2.00 20.13 -11.07
N VAL A 200 -1.12 19.29 -10.50
CA VAL A 200 -1.20 17.84 -10.55
C VAL A 200 -1.34 17.33 -9.12
N GLU A 201 -2.34 16.53 -8.87
CA GLU A 201 -2.52 15.82 -7.60
C GLU A 201 -1.83 14.46 -7.70
N LEU A 202 -0.86 14.23 -6.81
CA LEU A 202 -0.19 12.95 -6.64
C LEU A 202 -0.91 12.15 -5.55
N GLU A 203 -1.33 10.95 -5.90
CA GLU A 203 -1.84 9.93 -5.00
C GLU A 203 -0.71 8.99 -4.62
N VAL A 204 -0.52 8.80 -3.33
CA VAL A 204 0.45 7.88 -2.75
C VAL A 204 -0.32 6.77 -2.04
N GLU A 205 -0.12 5.53 -2.46
CA GLU A 205 -0.76 4.33 -1.91
C GLU A 205 0.31 3.44 -1.26
N ASP A 206 0.10 3.03 -0.01
CA ASP A 206 0.98 2.11 0.70
C ASP A 206 0.69 0.64 0.34
N ALA A 207 1.46 -0.28 0.92
CA ALA A 207 1.30 -1.72 0.71
C ALA A 207 0.02 -2.31 1.34
N SER A 208 -0.63 -1.57 2.25
CA SER A 208 -1.87 -1.93 2.93
C SER A 208 -3.12 -1.36 2.25
N GLY A 209 -2.93 -0.49 1.23
CA GLY A 209 -4.00 0.16 0.48
C GLY A 209 -4.49 1.46 1.11
N ASN A 210 -3.77 2.03 2.09
CA ASN A 210 -4.09 3.36 2.60
C ASN A 210 -3.58 4.42 1.62
N LEU A 211 -4.33 5.53 1.50
CA LEU A 211 -4.09 6.58 0.52
C LEU A 211 -3.81 7.91 1.19
N ASN A 212 -2.90 8.68 0.59
CA ASN A 212 -2.71 10.10 0.91
C ASN A 212 -2.30 10.89 -0.34
N TYR A 213 -2.40 12.21 -0.31
CA TYR A 213 -2.31 13.06 -1.48
C TYR A 213 -1.45 14.28 -1.23
N CYS A 214 -0.77 14.76 -2.28
CA CYS A 214 -0.14 16.07 -2.32
C CYS A 214 -0.25 16.70 -3.71
N MET A 215 0.10 17.98 -3.83
CA MET A 215 -0.09 18.78 -5.02
C MET A 215 1.24 19.26 -5.57
N VAL A 216 1.41 19.15 -6.89
CA VAL A 216 2.61 19.58 -7.62
C VAL A 216 2.25 20.65 -8.64
N GLU A 217 3.04 21.71 -8.71
CA GLU A 217 2.95 22.71 -9.76
C GLU A 217 3.79 22.29 -10.97
N VAL A 218 3.18 22.13 -12.14
CA VAL A 218 3.84 21.68 -13.35
C VAL A 218 3.85 22.76 -14.41
N ASN A 219 5.04 23.15 -14.88
CA ASN A 219 5.21 24.04 -16.02
C ASN A 219 5.58 23.25 -17.29
N VAL A 220 4.78 23.43 -18.34
CA VAL A 220 4.98 22.76 -19.62
C VAL A 220 5.72 23.68 -20.60
N GLN A 221 6.80 23.17 -21.20
CA GLN A 221 7.61 23.88 -22.17
C GLN A 221 7.55 23.17 -23.53
N ASP A 222 7.11 23.91 -24.56
CA ASP A 222 7.25 23.46 -25.94
C ASP A 222 8.65 23.80 -26.46
N LYS A 223 9.45 22.76 -26.72
CA LYS A 223 10.76 22.83 -27.35
C LYS A 223 10.78 22.20 -28.73
N ILE A 224 9.60 21.89 -29.29
CA ILE A 224 9.42 21.25 -30.59
C ILE A 224 9.58 22.32 -31.66
N LYS A 225 10.55 22.12 -32.55
CA LYS A 225 10.74 23.02 -33.70
C LYS A 225 9.69 22.71 -34.78
N PRO A 226 9.07 23.73 -35.42
CA PRO A 226 8.18 23.49 -36.53
C PRO A 226 8.92 22.85 -37.71
N ILE A 227 8.28 21.88 -38.37
CA ILE A 227 8.78 21.22 -39.57
C ILE A 227 8.14 21.91 -40.77
N ILE A 228 8.95 22.44 -41.67
CA ILE A 228 8.50 23.01 -42.92
C ILE A 228 8.91 22.07 -44.07
N THR A 229 7.93 21.64 -44.83
CA THR A 229 8.16 20.90 -46.08
C THR A 229 7.86 21.90 -47.22
N CYS A 230 8.89 22.25 -47.96
CA CYS A 230 8.72 23.09 -49.15
C CYS A 230 8.07 22.28 -50.28
N PRO A 231 7.17 22.86 -51.06
CA PRO A 231 6.70 22.23 -52.29
C PRO A 231 7.88 21.98 -53.23
N SER A 232 7.78 20.95 -54.08
CA SER A 232 8.76 20.67 -55.12
C SER A 232 8.84 21.84 -56.11
N ASP A 233 10.03 22.05 -56.69
CA ASP A 233 10.24 23.06 -57.70
C ASP A 233 9.26 22.84 -58.88
N ILE A 234 8.66 23.95 -59.35
CA ILE A 234 7.75 23.97 -60.50
C ILE A 234 8.50 24.57 -61.68
N THR A 235 8.65 23.84 -62.74
CA THR A 235 9.15 24.38 -64.00
C THR A 235 7.97 24.78 -64.87
N ILE A 236 7.90 26.05 -65.23
CA ILE A 236 6.88 26.59 -66.14
C ILE A 236 7.53 26.87 -67.46
N SER A 237 6.95 26.29 -68.58
CA SER A 237 7.34 26.63 -69.94
C SER A 237 6.76 27.97 -70.33
N CYS A 238 7.55 28.79 -71.06
CA CYS A 238 7.06 30.04 -71.62
C CYS A 238 6.07 29.82 -72.80
N ASP A 239 5.88 28.59 -73.25
CA ASP A 239 5.00 28.24 -74.38
C ASP A 239 3.57 27.87 -73.94
N TYR A 240 3.17 28.21 -72.70
CA TYR A 240 1.80 28.02 -72.28
C TYR A 240 0.94 29.14 -72.79
N PRO A 241 -0.16 28.86 -73.58
CA PRO A 241 -1.04 29.83 -74.20
C PRO A 241 -1.86 30.65 -73.20
#